data_6d48b4c88d0389bcfa8a3fbb6326e6f2
#
_entry.id   6d48b4c88d0389bcfa8a3fbb6326e6f2
#
_cell.length_a   1.000
_cell.length_b   1.000
_cell.length_c   1.000
_cell.angle_alpha   90.00
_cell.angle_beta   90.00
_cell.angle_gamma   90.00
#
_symmetry.space_group_name_H-M   'P 1'
#
loop_
_entity.id
_entity.type
_entity.pdbx_description
1 polymer ?
#
loop_
_entity_poly.entity_id
_entity_poly.type
_entity_poly.pdbx_seq_one_letter_code
_entity_poly.pdbx_strand_id
1 'polypeptide(L)'
;MPWPAVTMNETRIGFVRRAQARGESMAQLCREYGIARKTGYKWLKRAREEGLRGVRERSRRPRRSSVQVAESVVCALGKLKLAHPRWGPKKIRQLYHKAYGEAPSLSSCQRILRKLGLVASRRRRVRRPWASLSAEPSVRGPNDLWTVDFKGWWRTGDGRRCEPLTVCDAYSRQVLAAVVMPGTGGAAVRAVFVQLFQRHGLPRAIRSDNGSPFATANAPLGLSKLASWWLSLGINPVRGRPGCPQDNSAHERMHGDIAAEVSEHVQPDPAAQQAALDLWRREYNEVRPHDSLQGRCPAEVYRHSNRRYDEQPPEYGTGYHVRRICAHGCFKWHSQSVFITTAIAGHEVGLRLTENQTYEVWLYHVFIGTFDPQTCAFQVAPSRDLERARLSV
;
A
#
# COMPACT_ATOMS: atom_id res chain seq x y z
N MET A 1 8.55 1.13 -60.28
CA MET A 1 7.43 1.02 -59.35
C MET A 1 7.31 -0.43 -58.87
N PRO A 2 7.33 -0.73 -57.57
CA PRO A 2 7.11 -2.10 -57.12
C PRO A 2 5.67 -2.49 -57.39
N TRP A 3 5.47 -3.68 -57.94
CA TRP A 3 4.14 -4.24 -58.21
C TRP A 3 3.39 -4.37 -56.87
N PRO A 4 2.07 -4.07 -56.82
CA PRO A 4 1.31 -4.24 -55.57
C PRO A 4 1.33 -5.73 -55.20
N ALA A 5 1.62 -6.02 -53.91
CA ALA A 5 1.62 -7.38 -53.41
C ALA A 5 0.20 -7.96 -53.52
N VAL A 6 0.05 -9.02 -54.34
CA VAL A 6 -1.22 -9.70 -54.55
C VAL A 6 -1.64 -10.38 -53.26
N THR A 7 -2.81 -10.04 -52.74
CA THR A 7 -3.31 -10.65 -51.47
C THR A 7 -3.67 -12.14 -51.73
N MET A 8 -3.59 -12.96 -50.67
CA MET A 8 -4.02 -14.38 -50.69
C MET A 8 -5.44 -14.55 -51.24
N ASN A 9 -6.32 -13.58 -51.04
CA ASN A 9 -7.69 -13.60 -51.59
C ASN A 9 -7.72 -13.37 -53.08
N GLU A 10 -6.95 -12.43 -53.59
CA GLU A 10 -6.84 -12.15 -55.03
C GLU A 10 -6.24 -13.33 -55.76
N THR A 11 -5.22 -13.98 -55.21
CA THR A 11 -4.64 -15.22 -55.74
C THR A 11 -5.67 -16.33 -55.86
N ARG A 12 -6.51 -16.53 -54.82
CA ARG A 12 -7.58 -17.52 -54.83
C ARG A 12 -8.69 -17.18 -55.83
N ILE A 13 -9.06 -15.92 -55.97
CA ILE A 13 -10.03 -15.45 -56.97
C ILE A 13 -9.49 -15.70 -58.39
N GLY A 14 -8.21 -15.38 -58.64
CA GLY A 14 -7.54 -15.64 -59.91
C GLY A 14 -7.55 -17.13 -60.28
N PHE A 15 -7.20 -18.01 -59.30
CA PHE A 15 -7.26 -19.46 -59.49
C PHE A 15 -8.67 -19.92 -59.87
N VAL A 16 -9.71 -19.49 -59.15
CA VAL A 16 -11.10 -19.90 -59.38
C VAL A 16 -11.58 -19.44 -60.77
N ARG A 17 -11.29 -18.21 -61.19
CA ARG A 17 -11.67 -17.67 -62.49
C ARG A 17 -11.03 -18.47 -63.63
N ARG A 18 -9.74 -18.78 -63.53
CA ARG A 18 -9.04 -19.60 -64.54
C ARG A 18 -9.57 -21.03 -64.57
N ALA A 19 -9.85 -21.64 -63.43
CA ALA A 19 -10.43 -22.97 -63.33
C ALA A 19 -11.86 -23.05 -63.92
N GLN A 20 -12.63 -21.96 -63.87
CA GLN A 20 -13.98 -21.88 -64.47
C GLN A 20 -13.95 -21.66 -65.99
N ALA A 21 -12.90 -21.03 -66.53
CA ALA A 21 -12.77 -20.75 -67.95
C ALA A 21 -12.53 -22.03 -68.85
N ARG A 22 -12.35 -23.21 -68.23
CA ARG A 22 -12.23 -24.52 -68.82
C ARG A 22 -11.13 -24.68 -69.91
N GLY A 23 -10.15 -23.79 -69.93
CA GLY A 23 -9.02 -23.85 -70.91
C GLY A 23 -7.83 -24.65 -70.38
N GLU A 24 -7.75 -24.99 -69.19
CA GLU A 24 -6.57 -25.60 -68.50
C GLU A 24 -6.94 -26.82 -67.64
N SER A 25 -6.02 -27.81 -67.58
CA SER A 25 -6.26 -28.95 -66.71
C SER A 25 -6.07 -28.56 -65.28
N MET A 26 -6.95 -29.07 -64.39
CA MET A 26 -6.88 -28.81 -62.94
C MET A 26 -5.50 -29.17 -62.35
N ALA A 27 -4.84 -30.19 -62.89
CA ALA A 27 -3.53 -30.63 -62.45
C ALA A 27 -2.44 -29.60 -62.77
N GLN A 28 -2.52 -28.97 -63.93
CA GLN A 28 -1.58 -27.96 -64.42
C GLN A 28 -1.78 -26.65 -63.59
N LEU A 29 -3.02 -26.22 -63.44
CA LEU A 29 -3.38 -25.03 -62.71
C LEU A 29 -2.96 -25.12 -61.24
N CYS A 30 -3.19 -26.27 -60.59
CA CYS A 30 -2.77 -26.46 -59.21
C CYS A 30 -1.23 -26.44 -59.04
N ARG A 31 -0.47 -26.96 -60.02
CA ARG A 31 1.00 -26.86 -59.99
C ARG A 31 1.47 -25.42 -60.09
N GLU A 32 0.88 -24.66 -61.00
CA GLU A 32 1.24 -23.24 -61.22
C GLU A 32 0.98 -22.38 -59.98
N TYR A 33 -0.15 -22.63 -59.26
CA TYR A 33 -0.48 -21.93 -58.02
C TYR A 33 0.14 -22.54 -56.78
N GLY A 34 0.95 -23.59 -56.92
CA GLY A 34 1.63 -24.22 -55.76
C GLY A 34 0.69 -24.87 -54.74
N ILE A 35 -0.46 -25.35 -55.18
CA ILE A 35 -1.49 -25.95 -54.27
C ILE A 35 -1.80 -27.41 -54.62
N ALA A 36 -2.17 -28.19 -53.60
CA ALA A 36 -2.64 -29.56 -53.83
C ALA A 36 -3.99 -29.56 -54.57
N ARG A 37 -4.23 -30.56 -55.44
CA ARG A 37 -5.50 -30.70 -56.18
C ARG A 37 -6.72 -30.68 -55.26
N LYS A 38 -6.63 -31.31 -54.09
CA LYS A 38 -7.70 -31.29 -53.07
C LYS A 38 -8.05 -29.85 -52.62
N THR A 39 -7.06 -28.99 -52.52
CA THR A 39 -7.21 -27.56 -52.20
C THR A 39 -7.86 -26.80 -53.34
N GLY A 40 -7.46 -27.09 -54.58
CA GLY A 40 -8.06 -26.49 -55.79
C GLY A 40 -9.55 -26.82 -55.91
N TYR A 41 -9.93 -28.10 -55.82
CA TYR A 41 -11.33 -28.50 -55.82
C TYR A 41 -12.13 -27.93 -54.64
N LYS A 42 -11.55 -27.80 -53.49
CA LYS A 42 -12.18 -27.15 -52.33
C LYS A 42 -12.57 -25.71 -52.61
N TRP A 43 -11.67 -24.93 -53.23
CA TRP A 43 -11.94 -23.54 -53.57
C TRP A 43 -12.97 -23.40 -54.69
N LEU A 44 -12.92 -24.28 -55.72
CA LEU A 44 -13.93 -24.35 -56.76
C LEU A 44 -15.31 -24.68 -56.23
N LYS A 45 -15.42 -25.70 -55.36
CA LYS A 45 -16.67 -26.06 -54.71
C LYS A 45 -17.28 -24.88 -53.95
N ARG A 46 -16.48 -24.21 -53.12
CA ARG A 46 -16.91 -23.03 -52.33
C ARG A 46 -17.33 -21.85 -53.23
N ALA A 47 -16.63 -21.64 -54.33
CA ALA A 47 -16.99 -20.60 -55.27
C ALA A 47 -18.30 -20.90 -56.01
N ARG A 48 -18.60 -22.18 -56.31
CA ARG A 48 -19.89 -22.59 -56.87
C ARG A 48 -21.05 -22.43 -55.91
N GLU A 49 -20.83 -22.76 -54.61
CA GLU A 49 -21.88 -22.72 -53.56
C GLU A 49 -22.14 -21.30 -53.03
N GLU A 50 -21.11 -20.47 -52.91
CA GLU A 50 -21.18 -19.18 -52.18
C GLU A 50 -20.69 -17.99 -53.04
N GLY A 51 -20.43 -18.24 -54.35
CA GLY A 51 -19.82 -17.23 -55.23
C GLY A 51 -18.39 -16.85 -54.78
N LEU A 52 -17.91 -15.71 -55.21
CA LEU A 52 -16.55 -15.22 -54.85
C LEU A 52 -16.39 -14.97 -53.33
N ARG A 53 -17.46 -14.89 -52.58
CA ARG A 53 -17.39 -14.81 -51.11
C ARG A 53 -16.90 -16.11 -50.47
N GLY A 54 -17.13 -17.27 -51.07
CA GLY A 54 -16.68 -18.56 -50.59
C GLY A 54 -15.17 -18.77 -50.63
N VAL A 55 -14.42 -17.96 -51.38
CA VAL A 55 -12.95 -18.01 -51.45
C VAL A 55 -12.26 -17.29 -50.31
N ARG A 56 -13.00 -16.53 -49.49
CA ARG A 56 -12.46 -15.91 -48.30
C ARG A 56 -12.14 -16.95 -47.22
N GLU A 57 -11.17 -16.62 -46.38
CA GLU A 57 -10.85 -17.46 -45.21
C GLU A 57 -12.03 -17.49 -44.24
N ARG A 58 -12.54 -18.67 -43.96
CA ARG A 58 -13.58 -18.83 -42.94
C ARG A 58 -12.94 -18.80 -41.55
N SER A 59 -13.60 -18.14 -40.62
CA SER A 59 -13.18 -18.20 -39.20
C SER A 59 -13.05 -19.66 -38.73
N ARG A 60 -11.88 -19.98 -38.17
CA ARG A 60 -11.64 -21.31 -37.56
C ARG A 60 -12.22 -21.39 -36.14
N ARG A 61 -12.88 -20.33 -35.67
CA ARG A 61 -13.48 -20.30 -34.36
C ARG A 61 -14.67 -21.27 -34.26
N PRO A 62 -14.76 -22.07 -33.20
CA PRO A 62 -15.93 -22.94 -33.00
C PRO A 62 -17.22 -22.14 -33.03
N ARG A 63 -18.23 -22.63 -33.72
CA ARG A 63 -19.55 -21.96 -33.80
C ARG A 63 -20.27 -21.93 -32.46
N ARG A 64 -19.99 -22.89 -31.58
CA ARG A 64 -20.42 -22.91 -30.17
C ARG A 64 -19.18 -22.96 -29.30
N SER A 65 -19.05 -21.99 -28.41
CA SER A 65 -18.02 -22.00 -27.37
C SER A 65 -18.70 -22.51 -26.10
N SER A 66 -18.24 -23.65 -25.57
CA SER A 66 -18.68 -24.20 -24.28
C SER A 66 -18.35 -23.29 -23.08
N VAL A 67 -17.64 -22.19 -23.33
CA VAL A 67 -17.14 -21.25 -22.32
C VAL A 67 -17.83 -19.88 -22.44
N GLN A 68 -19.11 -19.86 -22.80
CA GLN A 68 -19.86 -18.61 -22.82
C GLN A 68 -20.35 -18.31 -21.40
N VAL A 69 -19.77 -17.28 -20.78
CA VAL A 69 -20.20 -16.83 -19.45
C VAL A 69 -21.63 -16.30 -19.56
N ALA A 70 -22.50 -16.69 -18.63
CA ALA A 70 -23.89 -16.27 -18.59
C ALA A 70 -24.02 -14.73 -18.53
N GLU A 71 -25.01 -14.20 -19.19
CA GLU A 71 -25.24 -12.74 -19.25
C GLU A 71 -25.47 -12.12 -17.86
N SER A 72 -26.14 -12.86 -16.97
CA SER A 72 -26.32 -12.48 -15.55
C SER A 72 -25.00 -12.22 -14.84
N VAL A 73 -23.98 -13.06 -15.09
CA VAL A 73 -22.61 -12.91 -14.54
C VAL A 73 -21.93 -11.67 -15.12
N VAL A 74 -22.10 -11.43 -16.43
CA VAL A 74 -21.54 -10.24 -17.10
C VAL A 74 -22.14 -8.97 -16.51
N CYS A 75 -23.47 -8.93 -16.35
CA CYS A 75 -24.18 -7.82 -15.74
C CYS A 75 -23.75 -7.57 -14.29
N ALA A 76 -23.65 -8.63 -13.48
CA ALA A 76 -23.23 -8.52 -12.07
C ALA A 76 -21.79 -7.99 -11.94
N LEU A 77 -20.84 -8.50 -12.74
CA LEU A 77 -19.47 -7.98 -12.79
C LEU A 77 -19.42 -6.51 -13.24
N GLY A 78 -20.27 -6.13 -14.20
CA GLY A 78 -20.41 -4.74 -14.66
C GLY A 78 -20.92 -3.83 -13.55
N LYS A 79 -21.99 -4.23 -12.85
CA LYS A 79 -22.55 -3.46 -11.71
C LYS A 79 -21.52 -3.27 -10.60
N LEU A 80 -20.81 -4.35 -10.19
CA LEU A 80 -19.75 -4.25 -9.19
C LEU A 80 -18.62 -3.33 -9.63
N LYS A 81 -18.26 -3.35 -10.91
CA LYS A 81 -17.21 -2.47 -11.44
C LYS A 81 -17.65 -1.02 -11.49
N LEU A 82 -18.91 -0.72 -11.80
CA LEU A 82 -19.45 0.62 -11.79
C LEU A 82 -19.56 1.18 -10.38
N ALA A 83 -19.92 0.35 -9.40
CA ALA A 83 -19.93 0.72 -7.97
C ALA A 83 -18.50 1.02 -7.44
N HIS A 84 -17.49 0.36 -7.97
CA HIS A 84 -16.09 0.54 -7.57
C HIS A 84 -15.18 0.82 -8.79
N PRO A 85 -15.28 2.02 -9.41
CA PRO A 85 -14.65 2.31 -10.71
C PRO A 85 -13.12 2.15 -10.72
N ARG A 86 -12.46 2.37 -9.59
CA ARG A 86 -10.99 2.29 -9.46
C ARG A 86 -10.47 0.89 -9.14
N TRP A 87 -11.34 -0.04 -8.77
CA TRP A 87 -10.89 -1.39 -8.41
C TRP A 87 -10.60 -2.24 -9.65
N GLY A 88 -9.45 -2.93 -9.60
CA GLY A 88 -9.02 -3.80 -10.69
C GLY A 88 -9.85 -5.10 -10.79
N PRO A 89 -9.79 -5.81 -11.93
CA PRO A 89 -10.57 -7.03 -12.16
C PRO A 89 -10.41 -8.10 -11.08
N LYS A 90 -9.25 -8.17 -10.42
CA LYS A 90 -9.00 -9.13 -9.33
C LYS A 90 -9.87 -8.85 -8.12
N LYS A 91 -9.96 -7.57 -7.68
CA LYS A 91 -10.82 -7.16 -6.57
C LYS A 91 -12.30 -7.35 -6.91
N ILE A 92 -12.72 -6.97 -8.12
CA ILE A 92 -14.10 -7.17 -8.60
C ILE A 92 -14.47 -8.67 -8.61
N ARG A 93 -13.55 -9.54 -9.05
CA ARG A 93 -13.78 -11.00 -8.98
C ARG A 93 -13.95 -11.49 -7.53
N GLN A 94 -13.16 -10.97 -6.60
CA GLN A 94 -13.25 -11.33 -5.18
C GLN A 94 -14.57 -10.88 -4.56
N LEU A 95 -15.03 -9.64 -4.87
CA LEU A 95 -16.37 -9.19 -4.47
C LEU A 95 -17.46 -10.05 -5.05
N TYR A 96 -17.36 -10.39 -6.34
CA TYR A 96 -18.32 -11.28 -6.99
C TYR A 96 -18.38 -12.63 -6.28
N HIS A 97 -17.21 -13.22 -5.98
CA HIS A 97 -17.12 -14.50 -5.26
C HIS A 97 -17.78 -14.44 -3.87
N LYS A 98 -17.54 -13.35 -3.13
CA LYS A 98 -18.13 -13.13 -1.80
C LYS A 98 -19.65 -12.97 -1.86
N ALA A 99 -20.18 -12.33 -2.90
CA ALA A 99 -21.62 -12.03 -3.04
C ALA A 99 -22.42 -13.16 -3.68
N TYR A 100 -21.83 -13.92 -4.62
CA TYR A 100 -22.57 -14.87 -5.47
C TYR A 100 -21.97 -16.29 -5.45
N GLY A 101 -20.91 -16.55 -4.69
CA GLY A 101 -20.25 -17.85 -4.61
C GLY A 101 -19.23 -18.05 -5.73
N GLU A 102 -19.43 -19.02 -6.63
CA GLU A 102 -18.47 -19.37 -7.66
C GLU A 102 -18.25 -18.23 -8.67
N ALA A 103 -17.01 -17.76 -8.77
CA ALA A 103 -16.63 -16.65 -9.65
C ALA A 103 -15.89 -17.15 -10.90
N PRO A 104 -16.12 -16.52 -12.07
CA PRO A 104 -15.35 -16.82 -13.27
C PRO A 104 -13.85 -16.68 -13.06
N SER A 105 -13.04 -17.32 -13.91
CA SER A 105 -11.59 -17.16 -13.86
C SER A 105 -11.18 -15.69 -13.97
N LEU A 106 -10.03 -15.32 -13.38
CA LEU A 106 -9.53 -13.93 -13.46
C LEU A 106 -9.38 -13.45 -14.91
N SER A 107 -8.92 -14.33 -15.80
CA SER A 107 -8.80 -14.04 -17.24
C SER A 107 -10.16 -13.76 -17.89
N SER A 108 -11.20 -14.51 -17.50
CA SER A 108 -12.57 -14.27 -17.97
C SER A 108 -13.11 -12.93 -17.46
N CYS A 109 -12.94 -12.62 -16.16
CA CYS A 109 -13.31 -11.32 -15.60
C CYS A 109 -12.60 -10.16 -16.29
N GLN A 110 -11.29 -10.26 -16.52
CA GLN A 110 -10.51 -9.25 -17.25
C GLN A 110 -11.05 -9.03 -18.67
N ARG A 111 -11.34 -10.12 -19.40
CA ARG A 111 -11.87 -10.06 -20.76
C ARG A 111 -13.26 -9.42 -20.79
N ILE A 112 -14.15 -9.80 -19.86
CA ILE A 112 -15.50 -9.25 -19.75
C ILE A 112 -15.43 -7.73 -19.49
N LEU A 113 -14.71 -7.32 -18.44
CA LEU A 113 -14.61 -5.91 -18.06
C LEU A 113 -13.93 -5.05 -19.12
N ARG A 114 -12.96 -5.63 -19.86
CA ARG A 114 -12.35 -4.95 -21.03
C ARG A 114 -13.35 -4.82 -22.19
N LYS A 115 -14.13 -5.87 -22.47
CA LYS A 115 -15.17 -5.83 -23.50
C LYS A 115 -16.26 -4.80 -23.20
N LEU A 116 -16.57 -4.60 -21.92
CA LEU A 116 -17.49 -3.56 -21.45
C LEU A 116 -16.86 -2.15 -21.44
N GLY A 117 -15.59 -1.99 -21.83
CA GLY A 117 -14.89 -0.70 -21.81
C GLY A 117 -14.54 -0.19 -20.40
N LEU A 118 -14.73 -1.00 -19.36
CA LEU A 118 -14.60 -0.59 -17.97
C LEU A 118 -13.16 -0.74 -17.42
N VAL A 119 -12.20 -1.21 -18.22
CA VAL A 119 -10.79 -1.38 -17.85
C VAL A 119 -9.89 -0.89 -18.96
N ALA A 120 -9.11 0.16 -18.68
CA ALA A 120 -8.09 0.66 -19.57
C ALA A 120 -6.86 -0.28 -19.64
N SER A 121 -6.22 -0.36 -20.81
CA SER A 121 -4.96 -1.07 -20.98
C SER A 121 -3.84 -0.29 -20.29
N ARG A 122 -3.30 -0.81 -19.19
CA ARG A 122 -2.13 -0.22 -18.51
C ARG A 122 -0.84 -0.75 -19.12
N ARG A 123 0.07 0.14 -19.53
CA ARG A 123 1.48 -0.23 -19.83
C ARG A 123 2.12 -0.76 -18.54
N ARG A 124 2.70 -1.95 -18.61
CA ARG A 124 3.38 -2.60 -17.47
C ARG A 124 4.67 -1.84 -17.17
N ARG A 125 4.74 -1.14 -16.03
CA ARG A 125 6.01 -0.63 -15.50
C ARG A 125 6.80 -1.80 -14.94
N VAL A 126 8.01 -2.00 -15.44
CA VAL A 126 8.97 -2.97 -14.90
C VAL A 126 9.47 -2.39 -13.57
N ARG A 127 9.17 -3.07 -12.46
CA ARG A 127 9.74 -2.76 -11.14
C ARG A 127 11.11 -3.43 -11.05
N ARG A 128 12.15 -2.64 -10.81
CA ARG A 128 13.45 -3.18 -10.41
C ARG A 128 13.38 -3.54 -8.92
N PRO A 129 13.81 -4.75 -8.50
CA PRO A 129 13.92 -5.09 -7.09
C PRO A 129 15.08 -4.28 -6.49
N TRP A 130 14.86 -3.69 -5.32
CA TRP A 130 15.86 -2.98 -4.56
C TRP A 130 16.14 -3.76 -3.28
N ALA A 131 17.42 -4.01 -2.97
CA ALA A 131 17.84 -4.69 -1.74
C ALA A 131 17.79 -3.70 -0.56
N SER A 132 17.17 -4.10 0.54
CA SER A 132 17.10 -3.35 1.79
C SER A 132 18.26 -3.74 2.69
N LEU A 133 19.01 -2.77 3.20
CA LEU A 133 20.24 -2.99 4.02
C LEU A 133 20.05 -2.69 5.52
N SER A 134 18.82 -2.57 6.05
CA SER A 134 18.58 -2.40 7.49
C SER A 134 17.52 -3.36 8.00
N ALA A 135 17.71 -3.85 9.23
CA ALA A 135 16.74 -4.70 9.91
C ALA A 135 15.43 -3.91 10.14
N GLU A 136 14.43 -4.24 9.34
CA GLU A 136 13.07 -3.77 9.58
C GLU A 136 12.46 -4.52 10.78
N PRO A 137 11.58 -3.86 11.59
CA PRO A 137 10.84 -4.57 12.61
C PRO A 137 10.08 -5.74 11.98
N SER A 138 10.24 -6.93 12.55
CA SER A 138 9.52 -8.12 12.08
C SER A 138 8.04 -7.96 12.37
N VAL A 139 7.23 -7.79 11.31
CA VAL A 139 5.77 -7.67 11.42
C VAL A 139 5.17 -9.06 11.20
N ARG A 140 4.79 -9.74 12.29
CA ARG A 140 4.26 -11.11 12.30
C ARG A 140 2.76 -11.17 12.56
N GLY A 141 2.21 -10.12 13.18
CA GLY A 141 0.79 -10.03 13.55
C GLY A 141 0.25 -8.60 13.63
N PRO A 142 -1.06 -8.45 13.85
CA PRO A 142 -1.66 -7.16 14.13
C PRO A 142 -1.02 -6.50 15.35
N ASN A 143 -0.87 -5.17 15.29
CA ASN A 143 -0.28 -4.32 16.32
C ASN A 143 1.22 -4.53 16.60
N ASP A 144 1.92 -5.32 15.81
CA ASP A 144 3.39 -5.33 15.87
C ASP A 144 3.97 -4.00 15.39
N LEU A 145 3.38 -3.41 14.35
CA LEU A 145 3.78 -2.12 13.82
C LEU A 145 2.60 -1.32 13.31
N TRP A 146 2.38 -0.13 13.85
CA TRP A 146 1.52 0.87 13.24
C TRP A 146 2.35 1.83 12.39
N THR A 147 1.78 2.33 11.33
CA THR A 147 2.37 3.38 10.50
C THR A 147 1.53 4.63 10.60
N VAL A 148 2.17 5.80 10.74
CA VAL A 148 1.49 7.09 10.83
C VAL A 148 2.12 8.05 9.83
N ASP A 149 1.26 8.83 9.18
CA ASP A 149 1.70 9.85 8.23
C ASP A 149 0.59 10.88 7.98
N PHE A 150 0.97 12.10 7.59
CA PHE A 150 0.05 13.09 7.06
C PHE A 150 -0.13 12.89 5.56
N LYS A 151 -1.41 12.83 5.11
CA LYS A 151 -1.74 12.63 3.69
C LYS A 151 -1.23 13.77 2.79
N GLY A 152 -0.84 14.89 3.36
CA GLY A 152 -0.74 16.17 2.68
C GLY A 152 -2.08 16.89 2.70
N TRP A 153 -2.10 18.14 2.26
CA TRP A 153 -3.26 19.01 2.46
C TRP A 153 -3.97 19.37 1.15
N TRP A 154 -5.25 19.68 1.27
CA TRP A 154 -6.06 20.36 0.27
C TRP A 154 -7.02 21.34 0.96
N ARG A 155 -7.81 22.08 0.20
CA ARG A 155 -8.83 22.97 0.76
C ARG A 155 -10.21 22.37 0.60
N THR A 156 -11.05 22.52 1.61
CA THR A 156 -12.50 22.28 1.54
C THR A 156 -13.20 23.40 0.79
N GLY A 157 -14.49 23.24 0.45
CA GLY A 157 -15.25 24.22 -0.32
C GLY A 157 -15.34 25.59 0.34
N ASP A 158 -15.31 25.65 1.68
CA ASP A 158 -15.23 26.88 2.48
C ASP A 158 -13.82 27.50 2.56
N GLY A 159 -12.85 26.94 1.84
CA GLY A 159 -11.46 27.40 1.78
C GLY A 159 -10.57 26.98 2.93
N ARG A 160 -11.07 26.25 3.93
CA ARG A 160 -10.27 25.75 5.07
C ARG A 160 -9.30 24.66 4.64
N ARG A 161 -8.14 24.62 5.31
CA ARG A 161 -7.13 23.59 5.09
C ARG A 161 -7.61 22.26 5.70
N CYS A 162 -7.55 21.22 4.90
CA CYS A 162 -7.79 19.84 5.30
C CYS A 162 -6.47 19.08 5.16
N GLU A 163 -5.96 18.54 6.25
CA GLU A 163 -4.72 17.76 6.28
C GLU A 163 -4.92 16.53 7.15
N PRO A 164 -5.37 15.40 6.58
CA PRO A 164 -5.66 14.22 7.38
C PRO A 164 -4.41 13.55 7.93
N LEU A 165 -4.45 13.26 9.23
CA LEU A 165 -3.57 12.29 9.87
C LEU A 165 -4.12 10.89 9.64
N THR A 166 -3.29 10.00 9.13
CA THR A 166 -3.65 8.61 8.90
C THR A 166 -2.79 7.68 9.74
N VAL A 167 -3.43 6.67 10.34
CA VAL A 167 -2.76 5.62 11.11
C VAL A 167 -3.24 4.27 10.63
N CYS A 168 -2.30 3.37 10.31
CA CYS A 168 -2.60 2.03 9.79
C CYS A 168 -1.84 0.96 10.55
N ASP A 169 -2.47 -0.19 10.74
CA ASP A 169 -1.77 -1.42 11.12
C ASP A 169 -1.04 -2.01 9.91
N ALA A 170 0.27 -2.22 10.04
CA ALA A 170 1.12 -2.65 8.93
C ALA A 170 0.85 -4.09 8.49
N TYR A 171 0.41 -4.96 9.40
CA TYR A 171 0.12 -6.37 9.11
C TYR A 171 -1.22 -6.52 8.39
N SER A 172 -2.30 -6.10 9.03
CA SER A 172 -3.68 -6.26 8.55
C SER A 172 -4.09 -5.25 7.50
N ARG A 173 -3.31 -4.17 7.30
CA ARG A 173 -3.67 -3.02 6.45
C ARG A 173 -4.87 -2.22 6.96
N GLN A 174 -5.33 -2.50 8.19
CA GLN A 174 -6.44 -1.78 8.83
C GLN A 174 -6.10 -0.30 8.96
N VAL A 175 -6.94 0.57 8.41
CA VAL A 175 -6.88 2.01 8.65
C VAL A 175 -7.55 2.29 9.98
N LEU A 176 -6.73 2.52 11.02
CA LEU A 176 -7.17 2.78 12.38
C LEU A 176 -7.73 4.20 12.53
N ALA A 177 -7.10 5.16 11.86
CA ALA A 177 -7.54 6.55 11.80
C ALA A 177 -7.32 7.15 10.40
N ALA A 178 -8.23 8.04 10.00
CA ALA A 178 -8.10 9.00 8.92
C ALA A 178 -8.83 10.26 9.40
N VAL A 179 -8.11 11.16 10.06
CA VAL A 179 -8.70 12.29 10.82
C VAL A 179 -8.24 13.61 10.24
N VAL A 180 -9.20 14.46 9.86
CA VAL A 180 -8.92 15.85 9.47
C VAL A 180 -8.40 16.60 10.68
N MET A 181 -7.14 17.04 10.60
CA MET A 181 -6.49 17.73 11.70
C MET A 181 -6.67 19.24 11.60
N PRO A 182 -6.89 19.93 12.71
CA PRO A 182 -6.89 21.40 12.75
C PRO A 182 -5.50 21.99 12.54
N GLY A 183 -4.47 21.15 12.60
CA GLY A 183 -3.06 21.47 12.42
C GLY A 183 -2.19 20.27 12.74
N THR A 184 -0.90 20.38 12.42
CA THR A 184 0.09 19.29 12.60
C THR A 184 0.77 19.31 13.98
N GLY A 185 0.24 20.05 14.95
CA GLY A 185 0.82 20.20 16.29
C GLY A 185 0.81 18.90 17.10
N GLY A 186 1.87 18.65 17.87
CA GLY A 186 2.06 17.41 18.62
C GLY A 186 0.95 17.12 19.64
N ALA A 187 0.34 18.15 20.25
CA ALA A 187 -0.77 17.96 21.19
C ALA A 187 -2.04 17.40 20.51
N ALA A 188 -2.38 17.91 19.33
CA ALA A 188 -3.52 17.43 18.55
C ALA A 188 -3.30 15.98 18.09
N VAL A 189 -2.09 15.65 17.63
CA VAL A 189 -1.70 14.30 17.23
C VAL A 189 -1.75 13.34 18.44
N ARG A 190 -1.24 13.78 19.61
CA ARG A 190 -1.33 12.99 20.85
C ARG A 190 -2.78 12.65 21.21
N ALA A 191 -3.71 13.62 21.11
CA ALA A 191 -5.12 13.39 21.40
C ALA A 191 -5.72 12.28 20.49
N VAL A 192 -5.37 12.25 19.21
CA VAL A 192 -5.79 11.17 18.29
C VAL A 192 -5.23 9.83 18.76
N PHE A 193 -3.95 9.76 19.13
CA PHE A 193 -3.34 8.52 19.61
C PHE A 193 -3.94 8.03 20.91
N VAL A 194 -4.29 8.91 21.85
CA VAL A 194 -4.99 8.52 23.10
C VAL A 194 -6.29 7.79 22.77
N GLN A 195 -7.11 8.35 21.88
CA GLN A 195 -8.35 7.69 21.44
C GLN A 195 -8.08 6.33 20.77
N LEU A 196 -7.05 6.26 19.92
CA LEU A 196 -6.67 5.01 19.27
C LEU A 196 -6.20 3.96 20.27
N PHE A 197 -5.38 4.34 21.24
CA PHE A 197 -4.88 3.43 22.27
C PHE A 197 -5.98 2.92 23.19
N GLN A 198 -6.92 3.80 23.57
CA GLN A 198 -8.10 3.39 24.34
C GLN A 198 -8.98 2.40 23.57
N ARG A 199 -9.15 2.62 22.27
CA ARG A 199 -10.01 1.79 21.42
C ARG A 199 -9.35 0.48 20.99
N HIS A 200 -8.08 0.50 20.64
CA HIS A 200 -7.38 -0.60 19.97
C HIS A 200 -6.31 -1.27 20.81
N GLY A 201 -5.95 -0.68 21.97
CA GLY A 201 -4.78 -1.07 22.75
C GLY A 201 -3.47 -0.55 22.13
N LEU A 202 -2.35 -0.84 22.79
CA LEU A 202 -1.03 -0.33 22.42
C LEU A 202 -0.35 -1.23 21.37
N PRO A 203 0.21 -0.67 20.29
CA PRO A 203 1.09 -1.41 19.40
C PRO A 203 2.48 -1.65 20.04
N ARG A 204 3.27 -2.55 19.46
CA ARG A 204 4.68 -2.72 19.84
C ARG A 204 5.56 -1.60 19.34
N ALA A 205 5.29 -1.13 18.13
CA ALA A 205 6.06 -0.07 17.48
C ALA A 205 5.17 0.84 16.64
N ILE A 206 5.60 2.09 16.48
CA ILE A 206 4.97 3.06 15.57
C ILE A 206 6.04 3.59 14.62
N ARG A 207 5.82 3.44 13.32
CA ARG A 207 6.66 4.01 12.28
C ARG A 207 6.07 5.34 11.82
N SER A 208 6.91 6.37 11.80
CA SER A 208 6.60 7.70 11.27
C SER A 208 7.67 8.14 10.26
N ASP A 209 7.40 9.25 9.56
CA ASP A 209 8.42 10.02 8.87
C ASP A 209 9.38 10.70 9.86
N ASN A 210 10.38 11.41 9.32
CA ASN A 210 11.36 12.18 10.11
C ASN A 210 10.94 13.64 10.35
N GLY A 211 9.70 13.99 10.01
CA GLY A 211 9.15 15.34 10.16
C GLY A 211 8.51 15.60 11.53
N SER A 212 8.29 16.87 11.83
CA SER A 212 7.48 17.29 12.99
C SER A 212 6.02 16.85 12.79
N PRO A 213 5.33 16.36 13.85
CA PRO A 213 5.71 16.32 15.27
C PRO A 213 6.40 15.01 15.70
N PHE A 214 6.69 14.10 14.77
CA PHE A 214 7.17 12.76 15.08
C PHE A 214 8.65 12.73 15.43
N ALA A 215 9.45 13.61 14.82
CA ALA A 215 10.87 13.71 15.03
C ALA A 215 11.36 15.16 15.17
N THR A 216 12.54 15.35 15.78
CA THR A 216 13.23 16.63 15.84
C THR A 216 14.73 16.44 15.62
N ALA A 217 15.36 17.32 14.83
CA ALA A 217 16.80 17.27 14.62
C ALA A 217 17.62 17.68 15.86
N ASN A 218 17.00 18.39 16.80
CA ASN A 218 17.69 19.04 17.93
C ASN A 218 17.71 18.20 19.21
N ALA A 219 17.33 16.92 19.16
CA ALA A 219 17.34 16.05 20.33
C ALA A 219 18.16 14.78 20.08
N PRO A 220 18.71 14.16 21.16
CA PRO A 220 19.34 12.85 21.05
C PRO A 220 18.43 11.89 20.29
N LEU A 221 19.01 11.14 19.36
CA LEU A 221 18.26 10.18 18.51
C LEU A 221 17.09 10.81 17.76
N GLY A 222 17.04 12.15 17.67
CA GLY A 222 15.95 12.89 17.09
C GLY A 222 14.61 12.73 17.83
N LEU A 223 14.61 12.37 19.10
CA LEU A 223 13.40 12.19 19.91
C LEU A 223 12.56 13.47 19.91
N SER A 224 11.29 13.34 19.62
CA SER A 224 10.28 14.38 19.83
C SER A 224 9.54 14.12 21.16
N LYS A 225 8.81 15.11 21.67
CA LYS A 225 7.92 14.91 22.84
C LYS A 225 6.92 13.77 22.62
N LEU A 226 6.43 13.61 21.39
CA LEU A 226 5.52 12.53 21.01
C LEU A 226 6.21 11.16 21.06
N ALA A 227 7.42 11.06 20.50
CA ALA A 227 8.21 9.83 20.54
C ALA A 227 8.60 9.45 21.96
N SER A 228 8.95 10.42 22.81
CA SER A 228 9.25 10.20 24.23
C SER A 228 8.03 9.68 25.00
N TRP A 229 6.85 10.22 24.70
CA TRP A 229 5.59 9.71 25.25
C TRP A 229 5.28 8.29 24.77
N TRP A 230 5.53 7.95 23.51
CA TRP A 230 5.39 6.55 23.05
C TRP A 230 6.33 5.60 23.81
N LEU A 231 7.57 6.02 24.05
CA LEU A 231 8.52 5.24 24.86
C LEU A 231 8.03 5.02 26.30
N SER A 232 7.40 6.03 26.93
CA SER A 232 6.82 5.86 28.28
C SER A 232 5.64 4.89 28.33
N LEU A 233 5.05 4.57 27.18
CA LEU A 233 4.01 3.54 27.03
C LEU A 233 4.59 2.18 26.61
N GLY A 234 5.90 2.05 26.55
CA GLY A 234 6.59 0.85 26.04
C GLY A 234 6.37 0.61 24.54
N ILE A 235 6.15 1.68 23.76
CA ILE A 235 6.02 1.62 22.30
C ILE A 235 7.33 2.09 21.67
N ASN A 236 7.88 1.30 20.75
CA ASN A 236 9.11 1.65 20.04
C ASN A 236 8.85 2.62 18.89
N PRO A 237 9.39 3.86 18.89
CA PRO A 237 9.35 4.72 17.73
C PRO A 237 10.33 4.19 16.67
N VAL A 238 9.81 3.94 15.47
CA VAL A 238 10.58 3.50 14.30
C VAL A 238 10.56 4.62 13.27
N ARG A 239 11.69 4.89 12.64
CA ARG A 239 11.77 5.90 11.60
C ARG A 239 11.96 5.28 10.24
N GLY A 240 11.30 5.86 9.25
CA GLY A 240 11.63 5.61 7.86
C GLY A 240 13.07 6.02 7.57
N ARG A 241 13.80 5.22 6.80
CA ARG A 241 15.15 5.56 6.37
C ARG A 241 15.10 6.79 5.45
N PRO A 242 16.00 7.77 5.61
CA PRO A 242 16.07 8.91 4.73
C PRO A 242 16.19 8.47 3.26
N GLY A 243 15.35 9.03 2.39
CA GLY A 243 15.35 8.70 0.96
C GLY A 243 14.82 7.31 0.59
N CYS A 244 14.21 6.57 1.52
CA CYS A 244 13.63 5.26 1.28
C CYS A 244 12.10 5.25 1.42
N PRO A 245 11.34 5.83 0.49
CA PRO A 245 9.86 5.85 0.54
C PRO A 245 9.27 4.44 0.54
N GLN A 246 10.03 3.44 0.12
CA GLN A 246 9.60 2.04 0.08
C GLN A 246 9.25 1.47 1.46
N ASP A 247 9.86 1.99 2.54
CA ASP A 247 9.61 1.55 3.92
C ASP A 247 8.16 1.80 4.32
N ASN A 248 7.48 2.76 3.68
CA ASN A 248 6.08 3.10 3.90
C ASN A 248 5.18 2.89 2.67
N SER A 249 5.62 2.07 1.71
CA SER A 249 4.96 1.89 0.40
C SER A 249 3.50 1.44 0.46
N ALA A 250 3.09 0.78 1.54
CA ALA A 250 1.70 0.39 1.75
C ALA A 250 0.84 1.59 2.17
N HIS A 251 1.38 2.45 3.03
CA HIS A 251 0.77 3.69 3.48
C HIS A 251 0.66 4.69 2.30
N GLU A 252 1.72 4.85 1.51
CA GLU A 252 1.70 5.68 0.30
C GLU A 252 0.63 5.23 -0.70
N ARG A 253 0.45 3.92 -0.88
CA ARG A 253 -0.63 3.39 -1.75
C ARG A 253 -2.01 3.75 -1.21
N MET A 254 -2.21 3.64 0.10
CA MET A 254 -3.45 4.04 0.75
C MET A 254 -3.68 5.55 0.58
N HIS A 255 -2.65 6.37 0.72
CA HIS A 255 -2.71 7.81 0.41
C HIS A 255 -3.08 8.09 -1.05
N GLY A 256 -2.59 7.28 -2.00
CA GLY A 256 -2.99 7.34 -3.40
C GLY A 256 -4.48 7.01 -3.60
N ASP A 257 -5.01 6.07 -2.83
CA ASP A 257 -6.44 5.75 -2.84
C ASP A 257 -7.29 6.90 -2.24
N ILE A 258 -6.88 7.49 -1.10
CA ILE A 258 -7.53 8.68 -0.52
C ILE A 258 -7.51 9.86 -1.49
N ALA A 259 -6.37 10.12 -2.15
CA ALA A 259 -6.26 11.19 -3.12
C ALA A 259 -7.32 11.07 -4.22
N ALA A 260 -7.47 9.89 -4.72
CA ALA A 260 -8.27 9.58 -5.87
C ALA A 260 -9.77 9.36 -5.58
N GLU A 261 -10.10 8.96 -4.36
CA GLU A 261 -11.47 8.58 -3.99
C GLU A 261 -12.12 9.62 -3.06
N VAL A 262 -11.32 10.44 -2.37
CA VAL A 262 -11.81 11.44 -1.40
C VAL A 262 -11.36 12.84 -1.76
N SER A 263 -10.05 13.11 -1.93
CA SER A 263 -9.58 14.49 -2.13
C SER A 263 -9.88 15.05 -3.51
N GLU A 264 -10.13 14.22 -4.53
CA GLU A 264 -10.67 14.67 -5.83
C GLU A 264 -12.16 15.11 -5.72
N HIS A 265 -12.85 14.71 -4.65
CA HIS A 265 -14.25 15.03 -4.37
C HIS A 265 -14.36 15.91 -3.12
N VAL A 266 -13.90 17.16 -3.27
CA VAL A 266 -13.85 18.15 -2.19
C VAL A 266 -15.25 18.38 -1.60
N GLN A 267 -15.35 18.28 -0.27
CA GLN A 267 -16.57 18.51 0.48
C GLN A 267 -16.71 19.99 0.88
N PRO A 268 -17.91 20.46 1.21
CA PRO A 268 -18.17 21.88 1.52
C PRO A 268 -17.32 22.42 2.67
N ASP A 269 -17.11 21.63 3.71
CA ASP A 269 -16.42 22.01 4.94
C ASP A 269 -15.63 20.83 5.55
N PRO A 270 -14.78 21.07 6.57
CA PRO A 270 -14.00 20.02 7.20
C PRO A 270 -14.82 18.92 7.89
N ALA A 271 -16.02 19.21 8.36
CA ALA A 271 -16.87 18.20 9.02
C ALA A 271 -17.46 17.23 7.97
N ALA A 272 -17.95 17.75 6.86
CA ALA A 272 -18.39 16.94 5.73
C ALA A 272 -17.24 16.15 5.12
N GLN A 273 -16.03 16.75 5.06
CA GLN A 273 -14.82 16.06 4.60
C GLN A 273 -14.41 14.91 5.54
N GLN A 274 -14.54 15.09 6.86
CA GLN A 274 -14.34 14.02 7.83
C GLN A 274 -15.36 12.88 7.65
N ALA A 275 -16.62 13.21 7.44
CA ALA A 275 -17.65 12.20 7.18
C ALA A 275 -17.35 11.37 5.93
N ALA A 276 -16.88 12.01 4.86
CA ALA A 276 -16.45 11.32 3.63
C ALA A 276 -15.23 10.41 3.88
N LEU A 277 -14.26 10.87 4.67
CA LEU A 277 -13.10 10.04 5.08
C LEU A 277 -13.53 8.84 5.94
N ASP A 278 -14.50 9.02 6.83
CA ASP A 278 -15.01 7.94 7.69
C ASP A 278 -15.76 6.88 6.88
N LEU A 279 -16.53 7.30 5.88
CA LEU A 279 -17.20 6.40 4.95
C LEU A 279 -16.17 5.62 4.12
N TRP A 280 -15.20 6.31 3.55
CA TRP A 280 -14.10 5.71 2.79
C TRP A 280 -13.32 4.72 3.66
N ARG A 281 -13.00 5.06 4.92
CA ARG A 281 -12.28 4.19 5.85
C ARG A 281 -13.05 2.92 6.16
N ARG A 282 -14.37 2.99 6.34
CA ARG A 282 -15.22 1.81 6.51
C ARG A 282 -15.20 0.92 5.28
N GLU A 283 -15.40 1.48 4.09
CA GLU A 283 -15.32 0.71 2.84
C GLU A 283 -13.95 0.08 2.63
N TYR A 284 -12.87 0.82 2.91
CA TYR A 284 -11.49 0.32 2.81
C TYR A 284 -11.25 -0.88 3.74
N ASN A 285 -11.74 -0.81 4.97
CA ASN A 285 -11.51 -1.83 5.99
C ASN A 285 -12.41 -3.05 5.84
N GLU A 286 -13.69 -2.86 5.51
CA GLU A 286 -14.71 -3.89 5.62
C GLU A 286 -15.09 -4.52 4.27
N VAL A 287 -14.92 -3.77 3.18
CA VAL A 287 -15.38 -4.18 1.86
C VAL A 287 -14.25 -4.44 0.88
N ARG A 288 -13.15 -3.67 0.96
CA ARG A 288 -12.07 -3.70 -0.02
C ARG A 288 -11.14 -4.89 0.13
N PRO A 289 -11.09 -5.83 -0.84
CA PRO A 289 -10.17 -6.97 -0.76
C PRO A 289 -8.73 -6.54 -1.01
N HIS A 290 -7.78 -7.12 -0.26
CA HIS A 290 -6.36 -6.85 -0.37
C HIS A 290 -5.58 -8.08 -0.84
N ASP A 291 -4.72 -7.89 -1.86
CA ASP A 291 -3.90 -8.98 -2.41
C ASP A 291 -2.92 -9.55 -1.38
N SER A 292 -2.34 -8.66 -0.55
CA SER A 292 -1.42 -9.07 0.53
C SER A 292 -2.12 -9.88 1.63
N LEU A 293 -3.44 -9.82 1.72
CA LEU A 293 -4.28 -10.56 2.66
C LEU A 293 -5.01 -11.72 2.00
N GLN A 294 -4.53 -12.19 0.85
CA GLN A 294 -5.15 -13.28 0.09
C GLN A 294 -6.61 -13.00 -0.31
N GLY A 295 -6.95 -11.73 -0.50
CA GLY A 295 -8.29 -11.29 -0.87
C GLY A 295 -9.23 -11.01 0.29
N ARG A 296 -8.78 -11.17 1.54
CA ARG A 296 -9.55 -10.77 2.72
C ARG A 296 -9.55 -9.24 2.85
N CYS A 297 -10.55 -8.74 3.56
CA CYS A 297 -10.60 -7.33 3.97
C CYS A 297 -9.75 -7.10 5.22
N PRO A 298 -9.22 -5.90 5.44
CA PRO A 298 -8.45 -5.56 6.65
C PRO A 298 -9.14 -5.94 7.95
N ALA A 299 -10.44 -5.64 8.09
CA ALA A 299 -11.22 -5.95 9.28
C ALA A 299 -11.36 -7.46 9.59
N GLU A 300 -11.25 -8.32 8.58
CA GLU A 300 -11.29 -9.78 8.77
C GLU A 300 -9.98 -10.31 9.40
N VAL A 301 -8.90 -9.54 9.31
CA VAL A 301 -7.55 -9.92 9.77
C VAL A 301 -7.16 -9.20 11.05
N TYR A 302 -7.58 -7.94 11.21
CA TYR A 302 -7.23 -7.13 12.36
C TYR A 302 -7.81 -7.70 13.66
N ARG A 303 -7.04 -7.58 14.74
CA ARG A 303 -7.47 -7.87 16.13
C ARG A 303 -6.92 -6.79 17.03
N HIS A 304 -7.68 -6.44 18.07
CA HIS A 304 -7.23 -5.47 19.08
C HIS A 304 -5.99 -5.99 19.80
N SER A 305 -5.15 -5.07 20.26
CA SER A 305 -3.98 -5.41 21.09
C SER A 305 -4.42 -5.84 22.50
N ASN A 306 -3.74 -6.84 23.03
CA ASN A 306 -3.91 -7.24 24.44
C ASN A 306 -3.20 -6.28 25.41
N ARG A 307 -2.33 -5.38 24.90
CA ARG A 307 -1.66 -4.35 25.70
C ARG A 307 -2.63 -3.19 25.90
N ARG A 308 -3.15 -3.07 27.11
CA ARG A 308 -4.07 -1.99 27.46
C ARG A 308 -3.35 -0.65 27.55
N TYR A 309 -4.06 0.42 27.22
CA TYR A 309 -3.55 1.77 27.43
C TYR A 309 -3.58 2.11 28.93
N ASP A 310 -2.40 2.31 29.48
CA ASP A 310 -2.17 2.82 30.83
C ASP A 310 -1.06 3.88 30.70
N GLU A 311 -1.21 5.01 31.39
CA GLU A 311 -0.20 6.08 31.39
C GLU A 311 0.94 5.82 32.38
N GLN A 312 0.98 4.66 33.03
CA GLN A 312 2.09 4.30 33.90
C GLN A 312 3.33 3.93 33.05
N PRO A 313 4.42 4.67 33.23
CA PRO A 313 5.65 4.37 32.52
C PRO A 313 6.30 3.08 33.05
N PRO A 314 7.08 2.37 32.26
CA PRO A 314 7.85 1.22 32.72
C PRO A 314 8.79 1.61 33.85
N GLU A 315 8.86 0.79 34.89
CA GLU A 315 9.77 0.99 36.02
C GLU A 315 11.21 0.61 35.63
N TYR A 316 12.17 1.31 36.20
CA TYR A 316 13.58 0.94 36.11
C TYR A 316 13.90 -0.19 37.09
N GLY A 317 14.63 -1.22 36.61
CA GLY A 317 15.07 -2.30 37.48
C GLY A 317 16.13 -1.90 38.50
N THR A 318 16.53 -2.84 39.35
CA THR A 318 17.62 -2.66 40.31
C THR A 318 18.94 -2.31 39.58
N GLY A 319 19.70 -1.37 40.15
CA GLY A 319 20.97 -0.91 39.56
C GLY A 319 20.89 0.38 38.73
N TYR A 320 19.70 0.95 38.61
CA TYR A 320 19.55 2.28 38.01
C TYR A 320 19.34 3.34 39.10
N HIS A 321 20.06 4.46 38.95
CA HIS A 321 19.77 5.70 39.68
C HIS A 321 18.78 6.53 38.87
N VAL A 322 17.51 6.55 39.28
CA VAL A 322 16.46 7.28 38.57
C VAL A 322 16.53 8.77 38.81
N ARG A 323 16.44 9.57 37.74
CA ARG A 323 16.41 11.03 37.79
C ARG A 323 15.29 11.59 36.96
N ARG A 324 14.50 12.49 37.53
CA ARG A 324 13.44 13.19 36.81
C ARG A 324 14.01 14.37 36.00
N ILE A 325 13.55 14.50 34.77
CA ILE A 325 13.94 15.61 33.87
C ILE A 325 13.00 16.80 34.10
N CYS A 326 13.55 17.96 34.43
CA CYS A 326 12.78 19.18 34.62
C CYS A 326 12.25 19.77 33.29
N ALA A 327 11.43 20.81 33.36
CA ALA A 327 10.82 21.46 32.17
C ALA A 327 11.87 22.00 31.19
N HIS A 328 13.08 22.32 31.68
CA HIS A 328 14.18 22.80 30.85
C HIS A 328 15.04 21.67 30.25
N GLY A 329 14.67 20.41 30.41
CA GLY A 329 15.39 19.28 29.85
C GLY A 329 16.64 18.85 30.62
N CYS A 330 16.74 19.20 31.91
CA CYS A 330 17.87 18.91 32.76
C CYS A 330 17.46 17.94 33.90
N PHE A 331 18.41 17.13 34.36
CA PHE A 331 18.32 16.48 35.66
C PHE A 331 19.33 17.08 36.66
N LYS A 332 19.09 16.90 37.95
CA LYS A 332 19.99 17.31 39.03
C LYS A 332 20.99 16.20 39.34
N TRP A 333 22.27 16.57 39.36
CA TRP A 333 23.37 15.74 39.88
C TRP A 333 24.09 16.55 40.94
N HIS A 334 23.90 16.15 42.20
CA HIS A 334 24.26 17.00 43.32
C HIS A 334 23.67 18.40 43.20
N SER A 335 24.52 19.43 43.24
CA SER A 335 24.12 20.84 43.07
C SER A 335 24.05 21.31 41.62
N GLN A 336 24.55 20.51 40.66
CA GLN A 336 24.64 20.87 39.24
C GLN A 336 23.43 20.44 38.41
N SER A 337 23.17 21.14 37.33
CA SER A 337 22.12 20.80 36.36
C SER A 337 22.75 20.27 35.08
N VAL A 338 22.42 19.05 34.74
CA VAL A 338 22.92 18.38 33.51
C VAL A 338 21.83 18.43 32.46
N PHE A 339 22.09 19.12 31.36
CA PHE A 339 21.14 19.23 30.26
C PHE A 339 21.22 18.02 29.34
N ILE A 340 20.06 17.46 28.97
CA ILE A 340 19.93 16.43 27.95
C ILE A 340 19.16 16.96 26.76
N THR A 341 17.86 17.19 26.93
CA THR A 341 16.95 17.75 25.91
C THR A 341 15.57 18.06 26.51
N THR A 342 14.91 19.07 25.99
CA THR A 342 13.53 19.41 26.37
C THR A 342 12.51 18.42 25.82
N ALA A 343 12.89 17.54 24.88
CA ALA A 343 12.00 16.55 24.30
C ALA A 343 11.55 15.47 25.32
N ILE A 344 12.33 15.26 26.39
CA ILE A 344 12.05 14.30 27.46
C ILE A 344 11.67 15.00 28.78
N ALA A 345 11.32 16.27 28.74
CA ALA A 345 10.90 17.01 29.93
C ALA A 345 9.67 16.32 30.59
N GLY A 346 9.72 16.15 31.90
CA GLY A 346 8.69 15.48 32.69
C GLY A 346 8.85 13.96 32.76
N HIS A 347 9.70 13.36 31.94
CA HIS A 347 10.03 11.94 32.03
C HIS A 347 11.17 11.66 33.03
N GLU A 348 11.33 10.40 33.36
CA GLU A 348 12.44 9.90 34.16
C GLU A 348 13.48 9.24 33.27
N VAL A 349 14.75 9.34 33.67
CA VAL A 349 15.86 8.62 33.05
C VAL A 349 16.56 7.75 34.10
N GLY A 350 16.96 6.56 33.67
CA GLY A 350 17.77 5.64 34.50
C GLY A 350 19.25 5.83 34.18
N LEU A 351 20.04 6.05 35.23
CA LEU A 351 21.50 6.13 35.16
C LEU A 351 22.09 4.82 35.65
N ARG A 352 22.78 4.07 34.80
CA ARG A 352 23.44 2.80 35.10
C ARG A 352 24.94 3.02 35.14
N LEU A 353 25.57 2.74 36.28
CA LEU A 353 27.03 2.89 36.45
C LEU A 353 27.76 1.88 35.57
N THR A 354 28.81 2.35 34.88
CA THR A 354 29.70 1.52 34.07
C THR A 354 31.02 1.24 34.81
N GLU A 355 31.80 0.28 34.34
CA GLU A 355 33.12 -0.02 34.87
C GLU A 355 34.11 1.19 34.83
N ASN A 356 33.89 2.10 33.89
CA ASN A 356 34.71 3.31 33.70
C ASN A 356 34.28 4.50 34.60
N GLN A 357 33.47 4.26 35.61
CA GLN A 357 32.98 5.32 36.52
C GLN A 357 32.13 6.42 35.84
N THR A 358 31.60 6.11 34.64
CA THR A 358 30.61 6.92 33.94
C THR A 358 29.24 6.29 34.06
N TYR A 359 28.17 6.99 33.68
CA TYR A 359 26.84 6.45 33.69
C TYR A 359 26.30 6.33 32.27
N GLU A 360 25.72 5.17 31.94
CA GLU A 360 24.82 5.06 30.80
C GLU A 360 23.50 5.72 31.16
N VAL A 361 22.97 6.52 30.24
CA VAL A 361 21.69 7.21 30.42
C VAL A 361 20.65 6.54 29.54
N TRP A 362 19.60 6.05 30.19
CA TRP A 362 18.51 5.30 29.56
C TRP A 362 17.21 6.06 29.70
N LEU A 363 16.48 6.22 28.59
CA LEU A 363 15.09 6.65 28.62
C LEU A 363 14.22 5.40 28.48
N TYR A 364 13.74 4.90 29.61
CA TYR A 364 13.08 3.60 29.74
C TYR A 364 13.98 2.46 29.23
N HIS A 365 13.65 1.85 28.10
CA HIS A 365 14.43 0.78 27.47
C HIS A 365 15.39 1.27 26.35
N VAL A 366 15.49 2.58 26.15
CA VAL A 366 16.34 3.16 25.08
C VAL A 366 17.55 3.83 25.66
N PHE A 367 18.74 3.37 25.26
CA PHE A 367 20.01 4.02 25.57
C PHE A 367 20.12 5.34 24.80
N ILE A 368 20.28 6.47 25.50
CA ILE A 368 20.33 7.79 24.87
C ILE A 368 21.70 8.46 24.92
N GLY A 369 22.64 7.96 25.74
CA GLY A 369 23.98 8.50 25.83
C GLY A 369 24.67 8.15 27.14
N THR A 370 25.81 8.77 27.36
CA THR A 370 26.64 8.62 28.57
C THR A 370 26.75 9.91 29.34
N PHE A 371 26.81 9.79 30.65
CA PHE A 371 27.00 10.91 31.57
C PHE A 371 28.28 10.72 32.38
N ASP A 372 29.15 11.69 32.37
CA ASP A 372 30.36 11.74 33.17
C ASP A 372 30.10 12.55 34.46
N PRO A 373 30.13 11.93 35.63
CA PRO A 373 29.86 12.62 36.91
C PRO A 373 30.97 13.59 37.31
N GLN A 374 32.20 13.43 36.81
CA GLN A 374 33.34 14.31 37.16
C GLN A 374 33.24 15.64 36.42
N THR A 375 32.93 15.60 35.14
CA THR A 375 32.79 16.79 34.32
C THR A 375 31.36 17.33 34.27
N CYS A 376 30.39 16.58 34.78
CA CYS A 376 28.96 16.85 34.69
C CYS A 376 28.47 17.00 33.23
N ALA A 377 29.11 16.31 32.30
CA ALA A 377 28.83 16.38 30.87
C ALA A 377 28.00 15.18 30.40
N PHE A 378 26.95 15.45 29.61
CA PHE A 378 26.21 14.42 28.89
C PHE A 378 26.67 14.36 27.44
N GLN A 379 26.96 13.15 26.97
CA GLN A 379 27.32 12.86 25.58
C GLN A 379 26.26 11.97 24.94
N VAL A 380 25.74 12.39 23.80
CA VAL A 380 24.73 11.65 23.03
C VAL A 380 25.34 10.35 22.49
N ALA A 381 24.58 9.25 22.57
CA ALA A 381 24.98 7.97 22.00
C ALA A 381 25.24 8.11 20.48
N PRO A 382 26.39 7.62 19.98
CA PRO A 382 26.63 7.59 18.56
C PRO A 382 25.65 6.64 17.87
N SER A 383 25.25 6.97 16.66
CA SER A 383 24.20 6.23 15.92
C SER A 383 24.51 4.72 15.73
N ARG A 384 25.74 4.29 15.82
CA ARG A 384 26.16 2.87 15.74
C ARG A 384 25.88 2.06 16.99
N ASP A 385 25.84 2.67 18.17
CA ASP A 385 25.60 1.97 19.44
C ASP A 385 24.11 1.72 19.72
N LEU A 386 23.23 2.33 18.92
CA LEU A 386 21.78 2.14 18.99
C LEU A 386 21.31 0.75 18.58
N GLU A 387 22.05 0.06 17.70
CA GLU A 387 21.74 -1.31 17.31
C GLU A 387 22.08 -2.32 18.41
N ARG A 388 23.15 -2.07 19.20
CA ARG A 388 23.55 -2.93 20.33
C ARG A 388 22.58 -2.87 21.50
N ALA A 389 22.00 -1.70 21.80
CA ALA A 389 21.05 -1.53 22.90
C ALA A 389 19.69 -2.19 22.66
N ARG A 390 19.33 -2.49 21.40
CA ARG A 390 18.06 -3.15 21.01
C ARG A 390 18.09 -4.68 21.13
N LEU A 391 19.26 -5.28 21.27
CA LEU A 391 19.45 -6.74 21.30
C LEU A 391 19.41 -7.34 22.72
N SER A 392 19.20 -6.52 23.76
CA SER A 392 19.22 -6.94 25.16
C SER A 392 17.84 -7.00 25.83
N VAL A 393 16.75 -7.09 25.06
CA VAL A 393 15.38 -7.26 25.58
C VAL A 393 14.72 -8.47 24.93
#